data_0a68fa46847b578e9122597ab9788426
#
_entry.id   0a68fa46847b578e9122597ab9788426
#
_cell.length_a   1.000
_cell.length_b   1.000
_cell.length_c   1.000
_cell.angle_alpha   90.00
_cell.angle_beta   90.00
_cell.angle_gamma   90.00
#
_symmetry.space_group_name_H-M   'P 1'
#
loop_
_entity.id
_entity.type
_entity.pdbx_description
1 polymer ?
#
loop_
_entity_poly.entity_id
_entity_poly.type
_entity_poly.pdbx_seq_one_letter_code
_entity_poly.pdbx_strand_id
1 'polypeptide(L)'
;MPLVFLDRVSIAYGHLPLLADASLQVEARERVCVIGRNGTGKSTLLRIIGGELAPEAGTVWHQPGLRIGSLAQDVPLDDPRPVSLVVSEGVRHLNDVDEWRKEQLVAMTVTRLGLPPDASVHALSGGWRRRVLLARALVGQPDLLLLDEPTNHLDIETMTWLEGLLVDYPGAVVFVTHDRVFLQHVATRIVELDRGRLTSWPGDYATFLDRKEEWLANEAVRHEKFDKRLAEEEAWLRQGIKARRTRNEGRVRALMDMRAERAARRTRIGNVRLQVDMADRTGQMVFEADGVTKGFGGDPVVRDASFRVTRGDRIGLIGPNGSGKTTLLRLLIGELEPDSGEVRRGAGVQIVHYDQQREQLDPDRTVFDTVADGADTVVVNGQPQHVNGYLKQFLFPAERALSPVRALSGGERNRLLLARLFTRPSNVLVLDEPTNDLDIETLELLEALLMDWEGTLLLVSHDRAFIDDVVTSTLAFEGNGRVQEYVGGYEDWLRQRPVPAPSAAAPAREGRVPGGAGRVLSDPATPKKLTYREREELEQLPSKIHALEEEQRALAARIAAPDFYKEPADAIAQALERVDAIHDELLEALARWDELESRPR
;
A
#
# COMPACT_ATOMS: atom_id res chain seq x y z
N MET A 1 22.66 -2.99 18.60
CA MET A 1 22.62 -1.65 19.23
C MET A 1 21.66 -0.81 18.45
N PRO A 2 20.78 -0.06 19.10
CA PRO A 2 19.83 0.78 18.39
C PRO A 2 20.56 1.86 17.57
N LEU A 3 20.05 2.12 16.39
CA LEU A 3 20.49 3.24 15.54
C LEU A 3 19.87 4.55 16.02
N VAL A 4 18.58 4.49 16.40
CA VAL A 4 17.81 5.64 16.92
C VAL A 4 16.95 5.18 18.10
N PHE A 5 16.86 6.02 19.13
CA PHE A 5 16.01 5.80 20.28
C PHE A 5 15.26 7.09 20.63
N LEU A 6 13.93 7.01 20.63
CA LEU A 6 13.02 8.05 21.10
C LEU A 6 12.55 7.67 22.52
N ASP A 7 12.71 8.57 23.48
CA ASP A 7 12.22 8.40 24.85
C ASP A 7 11.17 9.46 25.18
N ARG A 8 9.92 9.03 25.33
CA ARG A 8 8.76 9.83 25.71
C ARG A 8 8.62 11.14 24.96
N VAL A 9 8.78 11.06 23.65
CA VAL A 9 8.69 12.20 22.76
C VAL A 9 7.27 12.70 22.65
N SER A 10 7.07 14.01 22.81
CA SER A 10 5.78 14.67 22.66
C SER A 10 5.90 15.90 21.77
N ILE A 11 4.90 16.10 20.90
CA ILE A 11 4.75 17.28 20.04
C ILE A 11 3.28 17.54 19.74
N ALA A 12 2.87 18.80 19.71
CA ALA A 12 1.52 19.22 19.40
C ALA A 12 1.49 20.38 18.38
N TYR A 13 0.48 20.38 17.53
CA TYR A 13 0.13 21.53 16.71
C TYR A 13 -1.29 21.98 17.12
N GLY A 14 -1.36 23.07 17.87
CA GLY A 14 -2.60 23.55 18.46
C GLY A 14 -2.98 22.80 19.74
N HIS A 15 -4.26 22.45 19.91
CA HIS A 15 -4.75 21.89 21.17
C HIS A 15 -4.64 20.37 21.29
N LEU A 16 -4.39 19.65 20.21
CA LEU A 16 -4.31 18.19 20.21
C LEU A 16 -2.87 17.74 19.94
N PRO A 17 -2.29 16.93 20.85
CA PRO A 17 -0.97 16.38 20.62
C PRO A 17 -0.99 15.38 19.47
N LEU A 18 -0.02 15.51 18.54
CA LEU A 18 0.26 14.52 17.49
C LEU A 18 0.99 13.31 18.07
N LEU A 19 1.98 13.55 18.94
CA LEU A 19 2.67 12.53 19.69
C LEU A 19 2.54 12.86 21.19
N ALA A 20 2.28 11.85 22.01
CA ALA A 20 2.14 11.95 23.46
C ALA A 20 2.90 10.79 24.11
N ASP A 21 4.03 11.10 24.77
CA ASP A 21 4.92 10.12 25.42
C ASP A 21 5.33 8.97 24.49
N ALA A 22 5.58 9.28 23.21
CA ALA A 22 5.93 8.30 22.20
C ALA A 22 7.36 7.78 22.39
N SER A 23 7.52 6.47 22.50
CA SER A 23 8.82 5.82 22.62
C SER A 23 8.99 4.80 21.49
N LEU A 24 10.15 4.84 20.82
CA LEU A 24 10.46 3.99 19.69
C LEU A 24 11.97 3.73 19.66
N GLN A 25 12.33 2.48 19.34
CA GLN A 25 13.70 2.08 19.11
C GLN A 25 13.79 1.47 17.71
N VAL A 26 14.83 1.83 16.94
CA VAL A 26 15.12 1.28 15.60
C VAL A 26 16.46 0.58 15.64
N GLU A 27 16.47 -0.71 15.32
CA GLU A 27 17.66 -1.56 15.27
C GLU A 27 18.28 -1.59 13.86
N ALA A 28 19.54 -2.00 13.77
CA ALA A 28 20.21 -2.19 12.50
C ALA A 28 19.52 -3.30 11.66
N ARG A 29 19.41 -3.09 10.35
CA ARG A 29 18.76 -4.00 9.38
C ARG A 29 17.26 -4.23 9.63
N GLU A 30 16.65 -3.49 10.51
CA GLU A 30 15.22 -3.58 10.75
C GLU A 30 14.45 -2.80 9.68
N ARG A 31 13.32 -3.35 9.24
CA ARG A 31 12.40 -2.67 8.33
C ARG A 31 11.08 -2.40 9.07
N VAL A 32 10.98 -1.18 9.58
CA VAL A 32 9.86 -0.72 10.41
C VAL A 32 8.85 0.01 9.55
N CYS A 33 7.64 -0.52 9.44
CA CYS A 33 6.53 0.19 8.83
C CYS A 33 5.74 0.98 9.88
N VAL A 34 5.56 2.28 9.65
CA VAL A 34 4.71 3.15 10.49
C VAL A 34 3.35 3.29 9.83
N ILE A 35 2.32 2.78 10.49
CA ILE A 35 0.93 2.88 10.04
C ILE A 35 0.10 3.77 10.97
N GLY A 36 -1.04 4.24 10.49
CA GLY A 36 -1.98 5.09 11.24
C GLY A 36 -2.78 5.96 10.30
N ARG A 37 -3.85 6.56 10.79
CA ARG A 37 -4.73 7.43 10.00
C ARG A 37 -3.97 8.62 9.41
N ASN A 38 -4.51 9.19 8.33
CA ASN A 38 -3.97 10.41 7.77
C ASN A 38 -4.13 11.57 8.77
N GLY A 39 -3.07 12.40 8.89
CA GLY A 39 -3.03 13.51 9.84
C GLY A 39 -2.67 13.13 11.30
N THR A 40 -2.35 11.87 11.61
CA THR A 40 -1.96 11.46 12.97
C THR A 40 -0.53 11.86 13.35
N GLY A 41 0.30 12.28 12.38
CA GLY A 41 1.67 12.71 12.65
C GLY A 41 2.76 11.72 12.18
N LYS A 42 2.45 10.81 11.26
CA LYS A 42 3.42 9.84 10.69
C LYS A 42 4.65 10.55 10.09
N SER A 43 4.43 11.50 9.18
CA SER A 43 5.51 12.31 8.57
C SER A 43 6.26 13.15 9.61
N THR A 44 5.55 13.66 10.62
CA THR A 44 6.18 14.37 11.75
C THR A 44 7.10 13.45 12.54
N LEU A 45 6.68 12.21 12.79
CA LEU A 45 7.51 11.18 13.44
C LEU A 45 8.77 10.89 12.62
N LEU A 46 8.66 10.71 11.29
CA LEU A 46 9.82 10.50 10.42
C LEU A 46 10.80 11.68 10.50
N ARG A 47 10.30 12.93 10.48
CA ARG A 47 11.14 14.13 10.61
C ARG A 47 11.83 14.23 11.96
N ILE A 48 11.19 13.76 13.04
CA ILE A 48 11.80 13.68 14.39
C ILE A 48 12.89 12.60 14.39
N ILE A 49 12.62 11.41 13.83
CA ILE A 49 13.60 10.33 13.67
C ILE A 49 14.80 10.81 12.84
N GLY A 50 14.55 11.58 11.78
CA GLY A 50 15.59 12.16 10.92
C GLY A 50 16.39 13.30 11.55
N GLY A 51 15.98 13.82 12.71
CA GLY A 51 16.60 14.98 13.36
C GLY A 51 16.26 16.31 12.70
N GLU A 52 15.33 16.34 11.74
CA GLU A 52 14.87 17.57 11.06
C GLU A 52 13.93 18.41 11.92
N LEU A 53 13.27 17.78 12.89
CA LEU A 53 12.32 18.41 13.81
C LEU A 53 12.63 18.01 15.25
N ALA A 54 12.82 19.02 16.11
CA ALA A 54 12.98 18.79 17.54
C ALA A 54 11.62 18.58 18.20
N PRO A 55 11.46 17.60 19.12
CA PRO A 55 10.23 17.43 19.91
C PRO A 55 10.10 18.55 20.96
N GLU A 56 8.87 18.79 21.42
CA GLU A 56 8.58 19.74 22.52
C GLU A 56 8.98 19.15 23.88
N ALA A 57 8.86 17.83 24.04
CA ALA A 57 9.28 17.13 25.25
C ALA A 57 9.82 15.74 24.90
N GLY A 58 10.60 15.15 25.80
CA GLY A 58 11.29 13.88 25.58
C GLY A 58 12.67 14.07 24.96
N THR A 59 13.32 12.97 24.58
CA THR A 59 14.67 12.99 23.99
C THR A 59 14.76 12.06 22.79
N VAL A 60 15.57 12.47 21.83
CA VAL A 60 15.93 11.67 20.64
C VAL A 60 17.43 11.42 20.68
N TRP A 61 17.80 10.17 20.69
CA TRP A 61 19.20 9.76 20.62
C TRP A 61 19.50 9.10 19.28
N HIS A 62 20.60 9.50 18.68
CA HIS A 62 21.13 8.89 17.46
C HIS A 62 22.49 8.25 17.76
N GLN A 63 22.77 7.11 17.13
CA GLN A 63 24.10 6.52 17.18
C GLN A 63 25.13 7.52 16.62
N PRO A 64 26.27 7.73 17.30
CA PRO A 64 27.32 8.60 16.77
C PRO A 64 27.78 8.18 15.37
N GLY A 65 27.82 9.11 14.44
CA GLY A 65 28.19 8.85 13.05
C GLY A 65 27.10 8.22 12.18
N LEU A 66 25.85 8.12 12.67
CA LEU A 66 24.71 7.60 11.90
C LEU A 66 24.46 8.45 10.65
N ARG A 67 24.44 7.79 9.49
CA ARG A 67 24.06 8.42 8.21
C ARG A 67 22.59 8.12 7.94
N ILE A 68 21.81 9.18 7.75
CA ILE A 68 20.38 9.09 7.49
C ILE A 68 20.13 9.59 6.06
N GLY A 69 19.39 8.78 5.28
CA GLY A 69 18.83 9.19 3.99
C GLY A 69 17.33 9.37 4.14
N SER A 70 16.76 10.41 3.56
CA SER A 70 15.32 10.67 3.63
C SER A 70 14.71 10.89 2.24
N LEU A 71 13.51 10.30 2.04
CA LEU A 71 12.63 10.56 0.91
C LEU A 71 11.35 11.19 1.46
N ALA A 72 11.17 12.48 1.21
CA ALA A 72 9.95 13.21 1.58
C ALA A 72 8.79 12.86 0.62
N GLN A 73 7.56 13.08 1.10
CA GLN A 73 6.33 12.84 0.35
C GLN A 73 6.24 13.71 -0.92
N ASP A 74 6.59 15.01 -0.80
CA ASP A 74 6.49 15.96 -1.91
C ASP A 74 7.65 15.80 -2.91
N VAL A 75 7.28 15.63 -4.19
CA VAL A 75 8.22 15.60 -5.31
C VAL A 75 8.23 16.97 -5.98
N PRO A 76 9.36 17.71 -6.01
CA PRO A 76 9.45 18.95 -6.78
C PRO A 76 9.15 18.69 -8.24
N LEU A 77 8.06 19.29 -8.77
CA LEU A 77 7.57 19.02 -10.13
C LEU A 77 8.40 19.71 -11.22
N ASP A 78 9.06 20.83 -10.91
CA ASP A 78 9.69 21.73 -11.89
C ASP A 78 11.21 21.87 -11.68
N ASP A 79 11.94 20.78 -11.55
CA ASP A 79 13.39 20.81 -11.48
C ASP A 79 14.01 20.63 -12.89
N PRO A 80 14.59 21.67 -13.52
CA PRO A 80 15.17 21.60 -14.85
C PRO A 80 16.55 20.93 -14.86
N ARG A 81 17.13 20.63 -13.69
CA ARG A 81 18.48 20.11 -13.56
C ARG A 81 18.58 18.65 -14.05
N PRO A 82 19.77 18.22 -14.49
CA PRO A 82 20.01 16.84 -14.87
C PRO A 82 19.93 15.91 -13.65
N VAL A 83 19.53 14.65 -13.89
CA VAL A 83 19.40 13.59 -12.88
C VAL A 83 20.67 13.45 -12.04
N SER A 84 21.85 13.41 -12.67
CA SER A 84 23.14 13.26 -11.99
C SER A 84 23.40 14.38 -10.96
N LEU A 85 23.02 15.63 -11.29
CA LEU A 85 23.18 16.77 -10.39
C LEU A 85 22.23 16.71 -9.20
N VAL A 86 20.97 16.29 -9.41
CA VAL A 86 19.98 16.14 -8.33
C VAL A 86 20.39 15.00 -7.38
N VAL A 87 20.87 13.87 -7.93
CA VAL A 87 21.37 12.75 -7.12
C VAL A 87 22.61 13.16 -6.31
N SER A 88 23.51 14.00 -6.87
CA SER A 88 24.72 14.45 -6.18
C SER A 88 24.45 15.27 -4.91
N GLU A 89 23.24 15.83 -4.76
CA GLU A 89 22.86 16.52 -3.53
C GLU A 89 22.90 15.61 -2.30
N GLY A 90 22.60 14.31 -2.48
CA GLY A 90 22.60 13.33 -1.41
C GLY A 90 23.97 13.02 -0.81
N VAL A 91 25.07 13.42 -1.47
CA VAL A 91 26.46 13.25 -0.96
C VAL A 91 27.13 14.56 -0.54
N ARG A 92 26.46 15.71 -0.67
CA ARG A 92 27.04 17.02 -0.34
C ARG A 92 27.49 17.15 1.12
N HIS A 93 26.77 16.49 2.03
CA HIS A 93 27.06 16.52 3.46
C HIS A 93 28.20 15.58 3.88
N LEU A 94 28.72 14.73 2.99
CA LEU A 94 29.82 13.84 3.27
C LEU A 94 31.16 14.60 3.16
N ASN A 95 31.52 15.34 4.23
CA ASN A 95 32.72 16.18 4.25
C ASN A 95 34.02 15.37 4.26
N ASP A 96 33.98 14.12 4.73
CA ASP A 96 35.15 13.24 4.87
C ASP A 96 35.39 12.37 3.61
N VAL A 97 34.65 12.62 2.52
CA VAL A 97 34.74 11.84 1.27
C VAL A 97 35.27 12.73 0.16
N ASP A 98 36.31 12.26 -0.53
CA ASP A 98 36.90 12.96 -1.69
C ASP A 98 35.89 13.18 -2.82
N GLU A 99 35.96 14.27 -3.54
CA GLU A 99 35.03 14.64 -4.63
C GLU A 99 34.95 13.55 -5.72
N TRP A 100 36.08 12.96 -6.12
CA TRP A 100 36.08 11.86 -7.11
C TRP A 100 35.27 10.64 -6.65
N ARG A 101 35.28 10.35 -5.34
CA ARG A 101 34.53 9.25 -4.75
C ARG A 101 33.03 9.58 -4.66
N LYS A 102 32.67 10.83 -4.43
CA LYS A 102 31.27 11.31 -4.51
C LYS A 102 30.74 11.13 -5.93
N GLU A 103 31.51 11.54 -6.94
CA GLU A 103 31.14 11.36 -8.35
C GLU A 103 30.98 9.86 -8.69
N GLN A 104 31.86 9.01 -8.21
CA GLN A 104 31.76 7.56 -8.39
C GLN A 104 30.48 7.00 -7.73
N LEU A 105 30.15 7.40 -6.51
CA LEU A 105 28.91 6.98 -5.81
C LEU A 105 27.67 7.42 -6.61
N VAL A 106 27.66 8.61 -7.12
CA VAL A 106 26.56 9.12 -7.98
C VAL A 106 26.43 8.27 -9.24
N ALA A 107 27.53 8.06 -9.97
CA ALA A 107 27.52 7.27 -11.20
C ALA A 107 27.06 5.83 -10.96
N MET A 108 27.55 5.19 -9.90
CA MET A 108 27.12 3.84 -9.50
C MET A 108 25.64 3.79 -9.13
N THR A 109 25.14 4.75 -8.35
CA THR A 109 23.73 4.78 -7.93
C THR A 109 22.81 5.03 -9.12
N VAL A 110 23.13 5.98 -9.98
CA VAL A 110 22.39 6.29 -11.21
C VAL A 110 22.33 5.05 -12.12
N THR A 111 23.47 4.36 -12.31
CA THR A 111 23.53 3.13 -13.12
C THR A 111 22.72 2.00 -12.49
N ARG A 112 22.88 1.77 -11.17
CA ARG A 112 22.15 0.72 -10.43
C ARG A 112 20.63 0.88 -10.51
N LEU A 113 20.15 2.15 -10.50
CA LEU A 113 18.72 2.46 -10.57
C LEU A 113 18.23 2.66 -12.02
N GLY A 114 19.10 2.46 -13.02
CA GLY A 114 18.77 2.57 -14.43
C GLY A 114 18.36 3.97 -14.88
N LEU A 115 18.83 5.01 -14.18
CA LEU A 115 18.42 6.38 -14.44
C LEU A 115 19.24 7.00 -15.60
N PRO A 116 18.61 7.82 -16.47
CA PRO A 116 19.32 8.56 -17.50
C PRO A 116 20.06 9.77 -16.88
N PRO A 117 21.42 9.78 -16.81
CA PRO A 117 22.19 10.77 -16.03
C PRO A 117 22.00 12.22 -16.51
N ASP A 118 21.87 12.40 -17.83
CA ASP A 118 21.84 13.71 -18.48
C ASP A 118 20.42 14.24 -18.73
N ALA A 119 19.39 13.41 -18.47
CA ALA A 119 18.00 13.83 -18.66
C ALA A 119 17.61 14.87 -17.61
N SER A 120 16.85 15.90 -18.03
CA SER A 120 16.23 16.83 -17.09
C SER A 120 15.15 16.14 -16.26
N VAL A 121 15.15 16.35 -14.94
CA VAL A 121 14.16 15.76 -14.03
C VAL A 121 12.74 16.19 -14.40
N HIS A 122 12.56 17.44 -14.84
CA HIS A 122 11.27 17.95 -15.33
C HIS A 122 10.71 17.13 -16.52
N ALA A 123 11.55 16.59 -17.40
CA ALA A 123 11.11 15.82 -18.56
C ALA A 123 10.71 14.37 -18.22
N LEU A 124 10.98 13.92 -16.99
CA LEU A 124 10.69 12.56 -16.55
C LEU A 124 9.23 12.40 -16.08
N SER A 125 8.68 11.20 -16.22
CA SER A 125 7.40 10.84 -15.60
C SER A 125 7.48 10.85 -14.07
N GLY A 126 6.34 10.91 -13.40
CA GLY A 126 6.26 10.92 -11.93
C GLY A 126 7.02 9.76 -11.27
N GLY A 127 6.88 8.55 -11.79
CA GLY A 127 7.60 7.38 -11.30
C GLY A 127 9.12 7.49 -11.47
N TRP A 128 9.59 8.00 -12.61
CA TRP A 128 11.02 8.23 -12.82
C TRP A 128 11.57 9.33 -11.91
N ARG A 129 10.82 10.42 -11.69
CA ARG A 129 11.21 11.47 -10.74
C ARG A 129 11.35 10.91 -9.33
N ARG A 130 10.42 10.02 -8.91
CA ARG A 130 10.48 9.36 -7.60
C ARG A 130 11.71 8.47 -7.48
N ARG A 131 12.09 7.74 -8.54
CA ARG A 131 13.34 6.97 -8.59
C ARG A 131 14.57 7.89 -8.45
N VAL A 132 14.57 9.09 -9.02
CA VAL A 132 15.65 10.08 -8.87
C VAL A 132 15.78 10.53 -7.41
N LEU A 133 14.66 10.84 -6.74
CA LEU A 133 14.68 11.22 -5.33
C LEU A 133 15.13 10.08 -4.42
N LEU A 134 14.72 8.85 -4.73
CA LEU A 134 15.21 7.66 -4.04
C LEU A 134 16.72 7.48 -4.26
N ALA A 135 17.22 7.70 -5.49
CA ALA A 135 18.65 7.69 -5.77
C ALA A 135 19.39 8.70 -4.92
N ARG A 136 18.86 9.91 -4.79
CA ARG A 136 19.41 10.97 -3.93
C ARG A 136 19.46 10.55 -2.46
N ALA A 137 18.42 9.86 -1.96
CA ALA A 137 18.39 9.38 -0.58
C ALA A 137 19.40 8.23 -0.35
N LEU A 138 19.65 7.39 -1.36
CA LEU A 138 20.49 6.20 -1.26
C LEU A 138 21.98 6.44 -1.56
N VAL A 139 22.31 7.48 -2.33
CA VAL A 139 23.68 7.69 -2.87
C VAL A 139 24.74 7.83 -1.77
N GLY A 140 24.38 8.37 -0.60
CA GLY A 140 25.23 8.45 0.58
C GLY A 140 25.43 7.13 1.33
N GLN A 141 24.85 6.04 0.86
CA GLN A 141 24.85 4.73 1.54
C GLN A 141 24.44 4.87 3.02
N PRO A 142 23.22 5.36 3.31
CA PRO A 142 22.79 5.62 4.68
C PRO A 142 22.68 4.32 5.50
N ASP A 143 22.92 4.44 6.80
CA ASP A 143 22.72 3.35 7.76
C ASP A 143 21.22 3.21 8.13
N LEU A 144 20.48 4.33 8.00
CA LEU A 144 19.03 4.43 8.19
C LEU A 144 18.39 5.18 7.02
N LEU A 145 17.41 4.54 6.39
CA LEU A 145 16.61 5.13 5.31
C LEU A 145 15.19 5.45 5.82
N LEU A 146 14.75 6.68 5.63
CA LEU A 146 13.42 7.17 6.00
C LEU A 146 12.62 7.42 4.73
N LEU A 147 11.46 6.75 4.58
CA LEU A 147 10.62 6.84 3.39
C LEU A 147 9.19 7.25 3.78
N ASP A 148 8.75 8.41 3.32
CA ASP A 148 7.38 8.87 3.52
C ASP A 148 6.54 8.58 2.28
N GLU A 149 5.64 7.61 2.38
CA GLU A 149 4.75 7.11 1.34
C GLU A 149 5.46 6.85 -0.01
N PRO A 150 6.49 5.98 -0.04
CA PRO A 150 7.31 5.78 -1.22
C PRO A 150 6.55 5.14 -2.39
N THR A 151 5.41 4.52 -2.13
CA THR A 151 4.56 3.80 -3.11
C THR A 151 3.57 4.70 -3.84
N ASN A 152 3.24 5.90 -3.31
CA ASN A 152 2.25 6.78 -3.92
C ASN A 152 2.61 7.18 -5.35
N HIS A 153 1.62 7.11 -6.24
CA HIS A 153 1.74 7.42 -7.68
C HIS A 153 2.74 6.56 -8.46
N LEU A 154 3.22 5.45 -7.88
CA LEU A 154 4.04 4.47 -8.59
C LEU A 154 3.14 3.45 -9.29
N ASP A 155 3.56 3.01 -10.48
CA ASP A 155 2.97 1.84 -11.12
C ASP A 155 3.46 0.54 -10.45
N ILE A 156 2.72 -0.53 -10.67
CA ILE A 156 2.96 -1.82 -10.01
C ILE A 156 4.39 -2.36 -10.30
N GLU A 157 4.92 -2.16 -11.52
CA GLU A 157 6.29 -2.60 -11.85
C GLU A 157 7.33 -1.86 -11.03
N THR A 158 7.16 -0.54 -10.89
CA THR A 158 8.06 0.29 -10.08
C THR A 158 7.94 -0.05 -8.60
N MET A 159 6.74 -0.37 -8.10
CA MET A 159 6.54 -0.81 -6.72
C MET A 159 7.22 -2.15 -6.45
N THR A 160 7.05 -3.15 -7.33
CA THR A 160 7.71 -4.46 -7.20
C THR A 160 9.24 -4.34 -7.22
N TRP A 161 9.76 -3.47 -8.09
CA TRP A 161 11.19 -3.15 -8.11
C TRP A 161 11.65 -2.52 -6.78
N LEU A 162 10.87 -1.57 -6.23
CA LEU A 162 11.19 -0.93 -4.95
C LEU A 162 11.16 -1.92 -3.78
N GLU A 163 10.20 -2.85 -3.76
CA GLU A 163 10.13 -3.94 -2.79
C GLU A 163 11.43 -4.75 -2.77
N GLY A 164 11.88 -5.24 -3.93
CA GLY A 164 13.13 -5.97 -4.05
C GLY A 164 14.34 -5.17 -3.56
N LEU A 165 14.41 -3.88 -3.92
CA LEU A 165 15.48 -2.99 -3.46
C LEU A 165 15.53 -2.85 -1.93
N LEU A 166 14.37 -2.72 -1.27
CA LEU A 166 14.29 -2.51 0.18
C LEU A 166 14.46 -3.81 0.97
N VAL A 167 14.06 -4.95 0.42
CA VAL A 167 14.30 -6.27 1.03
C VAL A 167 15.80 -6.56 1.08
N ASP A 168 16.53 -6.23 0.00
CA ASP A 168 17.98 -6.42 -0.12
C ASP A 168 18.81 -5.29 0.52
N TYR A 169 18.16 -4.28 1.09
CA TYR A 169 18.86 -3.13 1.65
C TYR A 169 19.63 -3.51 2.93
N PRO A 170 20.95 -3.24 3.02
CA PRO A 170 21.77 -3.65 4.14
C PRO A 170 21.59 -2.81 5.42
N GLY A 171 21.05 -1.59 5.29
CA GLY A 171 20.76 -0.68 6.41
C GLY A 171 19.38 -0.94 7.02
N ALA A 172 19.01 -0.12 8.02
CA ALA A 172 17.65 -0.08 8.53
C ALA A 172 16.76 0.80 7.64
N VAL A 173 15.47 0.48 7.60
CA VAL A 173 14.46 1.26 6.87
C VAL A 173 13.30 1.57 7.81
N VAL A 174 12.90 2.84 7.90
CA VAL A 174 11.63 3.23 8.52
C VAL A 174 10.77 3.87 7.43
N PHE A 175 9.60 3.33 7.19
CA PHE A 175 8.76 3.78 6.10
C PHE A 175 7.29 3.91 6.51
N VAL A 176 6.59 4.83 5.86
CA VAL A 176 5.14 4.99 5.94
C VAL A 176 4.56 4.50 4.63
N THR A 177 3.57 3.62 4.68
CA THR A 177 2.81 3.23 3.49
C THR A 177 1.39 2.84 3.84
N HIS A 178 0.51 2.94 2.86
CA HIS A 178 -0.87 2.44 2.91
C HIS A 178 -1.08 1.24 1.98
N ASP A 179 -0.07 0.87 1.17
CA ASP A 179 -0.08 -0.34 0.34
C ASP A 179 0.14 -1.58 1.21
N ARG A 180 -0.89 -2.41 1.33
CA ARG A 180 -0.91 -3.62 2.18
C ARG A 180 0.05 -4.71 1.68
N VAL A 181 0.16 -4.88 0.35
CA VAL A 181 1.05 -5.88 -0.25
C VAL A 181 2.50 -5.48 -0.07
N PHE A 182 2.82 -4.20 -0.32
CA PHE A 182 4.15 -3.65 -0.07
C PHE A 182 4.57 -3.80 1.40
N LEU A 183 3.66 -3.46 2.32
CA LEU A 183 3.88 -3.60 3.76
C LEU A 183 4.18 -5.06 4.13
N GLN A 184 3.39 -6.00 3.60
CA GLN A 184 3.53 -7.43 3.88
C GLN A 184 4.87 -7.98 3.39
N HIS A 185 5.35 -7.55 2.22
CA HIS A 185 6.60 -8.02 1.63
C HIS A 185 7.84 -7.39 2.28
N VAL A 186 7.78 -6.12 2.69
CA VAL A 186 8.97 -5.38 3.13
C VAL A 186 9.10 -5.33 4.65
N ALA A 187 8.00 -5.16 5.41
CA ALA A 187 8.07 -4.91 6.84
C ALA A 187 8.51 -6.14 7.65
N THR A 188 9.42 -5.93 8.60
CA THR A 188 9.76 -6.92 9.64
C THR A 188 9.09 -6.60 10.97
N ARG A 189 8.63 -5.37 11.14
CA ARG A 189 7.90 -4.88 12.31
C ARG A 189 6.96 -3.76 11.92
N ILE A 190 5.78 -3.75 12.51
CA ILE A 190 4.77 -2.71 12.33
C ILE A 190 4.70 -1.85 13.59
N VAL A 191 4.66 -0.54 13.40
CA VAL A 191 4.46 0.45 14.47
C VAL A 191 3.21 1.25 14.15
N GLU A 192 2.19 1.09 14.97
CA GLU A 192 0.93 1.81 14.83
C GLU A 192 0.97 3.12 15.60
N LEU A 193 0.68 4.23 14.93
CA LEU A 193 0.46 5.54 15.55
C LEU A 193 -1.04 5.79 15.65
N ASP A 194 -1.58 5.58 16.85
CA ASP A 194 -2.98 5.86 17.15
C ASP A 194 -3.11 6.82 18.34
N ARG A 195 -3.89 7.88 18.17
CA ARG A 195 -4.19 8.88 19.24
C ARG A 195 -2.94 9.48 19.90
N GLY A 196 -1.85 9.62 19.14
CA GLY A 196 -0.58 10.18 19.60
C GLY A 196 0.33 9.18 20.32
N ARG A 197 -0.05 7.91 20.41
CA ARG A 197 0.75 6.84 21.03
C ARG A 197 1.28 5.88 19.98
N LEU A 198 2.47 5.38 20.21
CA LEU A 198 3.08 4.34 19.38
C LEU A 198 2.87 2.96 20.02
N THR A 199 2.34 2.04 19.25
CA THR A 199 2.23 0.62 19.62
C THR A 199 3.04 -0.20 18.65
N SER A 200 3.99 -0.99 19.15
CA SER A 200 4.86 -1.83 18.32
C SER A 200 4.30 -3.25 18.23
N TRP A 201 4.18 -3.75 17.03
CA TRP A 201 3.66 -5.07 16.70
C TRP A 201 4.76 -5.87 15.96
N PRO A 202 5.46 -6.79 16.63
CA PRO A 202 6.41 -7.66 15.97
C PRO A 202 5.69 -8.70 15.12
N GLY A 203 6.21 -8.95 13.92
CA GLY A 203 5.66 -9.88 12.95
C GLY A 203 5.20 -9.20 11.66
N ASP A 204 4.58 -9.98 10.80
CA ASP A 204 4.00 -9.55 9.53
C ASP A 204 2.62 -8.88 9.68
N TYR A 205 2.06 -8.45 8.56
CA TYR A 205 0.78 -7.73 8.54
C TYR A 205 -0.41 -8.62 8.96
N ALA A 206 -0.40 -9.90 8.59
CA ALA A 206 -1.46 -10.83 9.00
C ALA A 206 -1.46 -11.02 10.53
N THR A 207 -0.29 -11.28 11.11
CA THR A 207 -0.12 -11.35 12.58
C THR A 207 -0.52 -10.05 13.29
N PHE A 208 -0.26 -8.89 12.66
CA PHE A 208 -0.70 -7.60 13.18
C PHE A 208 -2.23 -7.51 13.22
N LEU A 209 -2.93 -7.89 12.15
CA LEU A 209 -4.39 -7.83 12.08
C LEU A 209 -5.04 -8.70 13.17
N ASP A 210 -4.61 -9.95 13.31
CA ASP A 210 -5.11 -10.87 14.32
C ASP A 210 -4.93 -10.33 15.74
N ARG A 211 -3.71 -9.88 16.06
CA ARG A 211 -3.39 -9.31 17.38
C ARG A 211 -4.12 -8.00 17.65
N LYS A 212 -4.31 -7.19 16.61
CA LYS A 212 -5.06 -5.93 16.71
C LYS A 212 -6.53 -6.19 17.02
N GLU A 213 -7.14 -7.18 16.37
CA GLU A 213 -8.52 -7.58 16.63
C GLU A 213 -8.70 -8.08 18.08
N GLU A 214 -7.83 -8.97 18.55
CA GLU A 214 -7.81 -9.43 19.94
C GLU A 214 -7.62 -8.28 20.94
N TRP A 215 -6.69 -7.35 20.62
CA TRP A 215 -6.43 -6.19 21.50
C TRP A 215 -7.64 -5.27 21.58
N LEU A 216 -8.33 -5.03 20.44
CA LEU A 216 -9.55 -4.22 20.38
C LEU A 216 -10.71 -4.86 21.14
N ALA A 217 -10.91 -6.18 21.00
CA ALA A 217 -11.90 -6.91 21.77
C ALA A 217 -11.65 -6.79 23.28
N ASN A 218 -10.38 -6.92 23.69
CA ASN A 218 -9.97 -6.75 25.09
C ASN A 218 -10.11 -5.30 25.58
N GLU A 219 -9.85 -4.29 24.73
CA GLU A 219 -10.08 -2.87 25.06
C GLU A 219 -11.57 -2.59 25.28
N ALA A 220 -12.43 -3.07 24.39
CA ALA A 220 -13.88 -2.92 24.50
C ALA A 220 -14.44 -3.51 25.81
N VAL A 221 -14.01 -4.73 26.16
CA VAL A 221 -14.39 -5.37 27.43
C VAL A 221 -13.89 -4.57 28.67
N ARG A 222 -12.67 -4.03 28.62
CA ARG A 222 -12.14 -3.16 29.69
C ARG A 222 -12.95 -1.87 29.81
N HIS A 223 -13.29 -1.24 28.69
CA HIS A 223 -14.09 -0.03 28.67
C HIS A 223 -15.51 -0.29 29.21
N GLU A 224 -16.16 -1.37 28.82
CA GLU A 224 -17.47 -1.74 29.36
C GLU A 224 -17.44 -1.95 30.88
N LYS A 225 -16.46 -2.69 31.39
CA LYS A 225 -16.25 -2.90 32.82
C LYS A 225 -16.00 -1.59 33.57
N PHE A 226 -15.19 -0.69 33.00
CA PHE A 226 -14.91 0.61 33.56
C PHE A 226 -16.17 1.51 33.58
N ASP A 227 -16.91 1.57 32.49
CA ASP A 227 -18.13 2.36 32.36
C ASP A 227 -19.22 1.86 33.33
N LYS A 228 -19.34 0.54 33.49
CA LYS A 228 -20.21 -0.09 34.46
C LYS A 228 -19.81 0.34 35.89
N ARG A 229 -18.53 0.27 36.25
CA ARG A 229 -18.02 0.70 37.54
C ARG A 229 -18.23 2.20 37.77
N LEU A 230 -17.99 3.04 36.74
CA LEU A 230 -18.25 4.48 36.82
C LEU A 230 -19.74 4.76 37.07
N ALA A 231 -20.64 4.06 36.37
CA ALA A 231 -22.09 4.20 36.56
C ALA A 231 -22.53 3.79 37.98
N GLU A 232 -21.94 2.72 38.55
CA GLU A 232 -22.18 2.28 39.95
C GLU A 232 -21.73 3.34 40.95
N GLU A 233 -20.53 3.94 40.74
CA GLU A 233 -20.02 5.03 41.61
C GLU A 233 -20.85 6.32 41.49
N GLU A 234 -21.33 6.64 40.30
CA GLU A 234 -22.24 7.75 40.05
C GLU A 234 -23.62 7.55 40.72
N ALA A 235 -24.18 6.34 40.60
CA ALA A 235 -25.42 5.99 41.29
C ALA A 235 -25.29 6.09 42.80
N TRP A 236 -24.17 5.61 43.34
CA TRP A 236 -23.86 5.75 44.77
C TRP A 236 -23.79 7.23 45.22
N LEU A 237 -23.14 8.11 44.42
CA LEU A 237 -23.10 9.54 44.71
C LEU A 237 -24.48 10.21 44.73
N ARG A 238 -25.38 9.79 43.77
CA ARG A 238 -26.77 10.30 43.66
C ARG A 238 -27.67 9.88 44.83
N GLN A 239 -27.41 8.72 45.45
CA GLN A 239 -28.20 8.23 46.59
C GLN A 239 -28.02 9.00 47.89
N GLY A 240 -27.15 10.01 47.92
CA GLY A 240 -27.00 10.97 49.00
C GLY A 240 -26.11 10.51 50.16
N ILE A 241 -25.13 11.35 50.49
CA ILE A 241 -24.16 11.15 51.57
C ILE A 241 -24.82 11.46 52.89
N LYS A 242 -25.54 10.51 53.51
CA LYS A 242 -26.20 10.75 54.81
C LYS A 242 -25.36 10.40 56.03
N ALA A 243 -24.12 9.93 55.95
CA ALA A 243 -23.27 9.72 57.12
C ALA A 243 -21.77 9.64 56.82
N ARG A 244 -20.95 10.41 57.56
CA ARG A 244 -19.47 10.42 57.68
C ARG A 244 -18.68 11.14 56.58
N ARG A 245 -18.51 12.46 56.74
CA ARG A 245 -17.81 13.38 55.84
C ARG A 245 -16.39 12.95 55.47
N THR A 246 -15.56 12.49 56.39
CA THR A 246 -14.11 12.26 56.18
C THR A 246 -13.76 10.96 55.41
N ARG A 247 -14.61 9.93 55.46
CA ARG A 247 -14.33 8.64 54.82
C ARG A 247 -14.73 8.59 53.31
N ASN A 248 -15.50 9.59 52.89
CA ASN A 248 -16.06 9.63 51.52
C ASN A 248 -15.30 10.55 50.55
N GLU A 249 -14.42 11.44 51.06
CA GLU A 249 -13.65 12.35 50.19
C GLU A 249 -12.71 11.63 49.24
N GLY A 250 -12.06 10.54 49.69
CA GLY A 250 -11.22 9.70 48.83
C GLY A 250 -12.01 9.04 47.70
N ARG A 251 -13.24 8.56 47.95
CA ARG A 251 -14.10 7.93 46.97
C ARG A 251 -14.66 8.94 45.96
N VAL A 252 -15.02 10.15 46.43
CA VAL A 252 -15.41 11.27 45.56
C VAL A 252 -14.26 11.70 44.66
N ARG A 253 -13.04 11.77 45.21
CA ARG A 253 -11.83 12.10 44.43
C ARG A 253 -11.56 11.03 43.35
N ALA A 254 -11.63 9.74 43.71
CA ALA A 254 -11.52 8.63 42.77
C ALA A 254 -12.60 8.67 41.67
N LEU A 255 -13.84 9.08 42.00
CA LEU A 255 -14.89 9.26 40.99
C LEU A 255 -14.58 10.43 40.03
N MET A 256 -14.03 11.53 40.54
CA MET A 256 -13.58 12.65 39.70
C MET A 256 -12.44 12.22 38.75
N ASP A 257 -11.49 11.46 39.28
CA ASP A 257 -10.39 10.89 38.47
C ASP A 257 -10.93 9.94 37.37
N MET A 258 -11.90 9.07 37.70
CA MET A 258 -12.57 8.20 36.72
C MET A 258 -13.34 9.01 35.67
N ARG A 259 -13.98 10.12 36.03
CA ARG A 259 -14.64 11.01 35.05
C ARG A 259 -13.64 11.71 34.16
N ALA A 260 -12.53 12.18 34.71
CA ALA A 260 -11.45 12.78 33.95
C ALA A 260 -10.83 11.77 32.97
N GLU A 261 -10.60 10.53 33.42
CA GLU A 261 -10.12 9.43 32.59
C GLU A 261 -11.11 9.11 31.45
N ARG A 262 -12.43 9.03 31.75
CA ARG A 262 -13.45 8.83 30.72
C ARG A 262 -13.50 9.99 29.72
N ALA A 263 -13.40 11.22 30.16
CA ALA A 263 -13.40 12.42 29.32
C ALA A 263 -12.12 12.50 28.45
N ALA A 264 -11.00 12.01 28.94
CA ALA A 264 -9.74 11.95 28.21
C ALA A 264 -9.71 10.82 27.14
N ARG A 265 -10.65 9.87 27.18
CA ARG A 265 -10.75 8.81 26.17
C ARG A 265 -11.11 9.39 24.82
N ARG A 266 -10.23 9.23 23.86
CA ARG A 266 -10.54 9.51 22.47
C ARG A 266 -11.32 8.31 21.91
N THR A 267 -12.61 8.52 21.60
CA THR A 267 -13.48 7.46 21.07
C THR A 267 -13.05 7.09 19.66
N ARG A 268 -12.88 5.81 19.41
CA ARG A 268 -12.67 5.30 18.05
C ARG A 268 -13.99 5.37 17.27
N ILE A 269 -13.92 5.83 16.03
CA ILE A 269 -15.07 5.82 15.12
C ILE A 269 -15.16 4.39 14.58
N GLY A 270 -16.25 3.68 14.85
CA GLY A 270 -16.39 2.26 14.54
C GLY A 270 -16.63 1.98 13.07
N ASN A 271 -16.47 0.71 12.66
CA ASN A 271 -16.82 0.22 11.33
C ASN A 271 -18.33 0.29 11.13
N VAL A 272 -18.77 0.81 9.98
CA VAL A 272 -20.19 0.95 9.64
C VAL A 272 -20.46 0.23 8.33
N ARG A 273 -21.60 -0.46 8.24
CA ARG A 273 -22.10 -1.03 7.00
C ARG A 273 -22.87 0.05 6.24
N LEU A 274 -22.48 0.29 5.01
CA LEU A 274 -23.14 1.22 4.08
C LEU A 274 -23.90 0.42 3.03
N GLN A 275 -25.05 1.00 2.58
CA GLN A 275 -25.75 0.57 1.38
C GLN A 275 -25.74 1.74 0.40
N VAL A 276 -25.41 1.50 -0.86
CA VAL A 276 -25.23 2.52 -1.90
C VAL A 276 -26.44 2.55 -2.84
N ASP A 277 -26.84 3.75 -3.27
CA ASP A 277 -28.02 3.97 -4.11
C ASP A 277 -27.78 3.54 -5.57
N MET A 278 -28.72 2.82 -6.15
CA MET A 278 -28.69 2.42 -7.55
C MET A 278 -29.71 3.23 -8.34
N ALA A 279 -29.28 3.76 -9.48
CA ALA A 279 -30.16 4.31 -10.49
C ALA A 279 -30.96 3.20 -11.20
N ASP A 280 -31.93 3.58 -12.02
CA ASP A 280 -32.70 2.63 -12.85
C ASP A 280 -31.77 1.71 -13.64
N ARG A 281 -32.21 0.45 -13.83
CA ARG A 281 -31.40 -0.60 -14.46
C ARG A 281 -31.04 -0.22 -15.90
N THR A 282 -29.76 -0.28 -16.25
CA THR A 282 -29.27 -0.20 -17.64
C THR A 282 -29.73 -1.40 -18.47
N GLY A 283 -29.63 -1.28 -19.80
CA GLY A 283 -29.62 -2.44 -20.70
C GLY A 283 -28.53 -3.45 -20.32
N GLN A 284 -28.50 -4.61 -20.97
CA GLN A 284 -27.48 -5.63 -20.70
C GLN A 284 -26.06 -5.13 -21.09
N MET A 285 -25.93 -4.39 -22.21
CA MET A 285 -24.69 -3.75 -22.66
C MET A 285 -24.56 -2.37 -22.03
N VAL A 286 -23.39 -2.08 -21.44
CA VAL A 286 -23.03 -0.75 -20.88
C VAL A 286 -22.12 -0.01 -21.82
N PHE A 287 -20.99 -0.64 -22.23
CA PHE A 287 -20.06 -0.11 -23.22
C PHE A 287 -19.67 -1.18 -24.22
N GLU A 288 -19.44 -0.79 -25.47
CA GLU A 288 -18.83 -1.61 -26.50
C GLU A 288 -17.81 -0.77 -27.24
N ALA A 289 -16.56 -1.19 -27.21
CA ALA A 289 -15.48 -0.62 -28.01
C ALA A 289 -15.20 -1.55 -29.20
N ASP A 290 -15.14 -1.02 -30.41
CA ASP A 290 -14.88 -1.77 -31.63
C ASP A 290 -13.77 -1.08 -32.45
N GLY A 291 -12.58 -1.70 -32.48
CA GLY A 291 -11.41 -1.21 -33.20
C GLY A 291 -10.91 0.18 -32.75
N VAL A 292 -11.11 0.53 -31.50
CA VAL A 292 -10.84 1.86 -30.97
C VAL A 292 -9.35 2.16 -30.94
N THR A 293 -8.94 3.25 -31.60
CA THR A 293 -7.56 3.73 -31.61
C THR A 293 -7.53 5.22 -31.24
N LYS A 294 -6.54 5.61 -30.40
CA LYS A 294 -6.29 6.99 -29.99
C LYS A 294 -4.81 7.28 -29.84
N GLY A 295 -4.35 8.39 -30.42
CA GLY A 295 -3.00 8.93 -30.28
C GLY A 295 -3.00 10.45 -30.08
N PHE A 296 -1.86 11.00 -29.69
CA PHE A 296 -1.66 12.45 -29.46
C PHE A 296 -0.43 12.96 -30.22
N GLY A 297 -0.38 12.73 -31.53
CA GLY A 297 0.71 13.19 -32.40
C GLY A 297 1.98 12.32 -32.37
N GLY A 298 1.93 11.15 -31.72
CA GLY A 298 2.97 10.14 -31.67
C GLY A 298 2.39 8.73 -31.88
N ASP A 299 3.06 7.73 -31.31
CA ASP A 299 2.51 6.37 -31.27
C ASP A 299 1.14 6.35 -30.57
N PRO A 300 0.18 5.55 -31.07
CA PRO A 300 -1.13 5.46 -30.46
C PRO A 300 -1.05 4.92 -29.03
N VAL A 301 -1.72 5.61 -28.10
CA VAL A 301 -1.81 5.27 -26.68
C VAL A 301 -2.80 4.12 -26.46
N VAL A 302 -3.87 4.08 -27.28
CA VAL A 302 -4.82 2.96 -27.39
C VAL A 302 -4.83 2.55 -28.85
N ARG A 303 -4.66 1.25 -29.13
CA ARG A 303 -4.57 0.72 -30.51
C ARG A 303 -5.51 -0.48 -30.67
N ASP A 304 -6.44 -0.35 -31.63
CA ASP A 304 -7.35 -1.43 -32.05
C ASP A 304 -8.01 -2.18 -30.89
N ALA A 305 -8.44 -1.41 -29.88
CA ALA A 305 -9.07 -1.97 -28.69
C ALA A 305 -10.51 -2.38 -28.98
N SER A 306 -10.82 -3.67 -28.77
CA SER A 306 -12.16 -4.22 -28.96
C SER A 306 -12.53 -5.07 -27.76
N PHE A 307 -13.56 -4.63 -27.02
CA PHE A 307 -14.09 -5.33 -25.84
C PHE A 307 -15.52 -4.84 -25.54
N ARG A 308 -16.23 -5.59 -24.69
CA ARG A 308 -17.58 -5.25 -24.26
C ARG A 308 -17.71 -5.28 -22.76
N VAL A 309 -18.35 -4.26 -22.21
CA VAL A 309 -18.70 -4.15 -20.79
C VAL A 309 -20.20 -4.37 -20.63
N THR A 310 -20.57 -5.32 -19.79
CA THR A 310 -21.95 -5.64 -19.48
C THR A 310 -22.36 -5.14 -18.09
N ARG A 311 -23.66 -5.10 -17.85
CA ARG A 311 -24.18 -4.67 -16.55
C ARG A 311 -23.73 -5.59 -15.44
N GLY A 312 -23.16 -5.02 -14.37
CA GLY A 312 -22.65 -5.72 -13.21
C GLY A 312 -21.20 -6.16 -13.33
N ASP A 313 -20.54 -5.89 -14.48
CA ASP A 313 -19.11 -6.13 -14.61
C ASP A 313 -18.31 -5.19 -13.71
N ARG A 314 -17.25 -5.71 -13.14
CA ARG A 314 -16.28 -4.97 -12.33
C ARG A 314 -14.91 -5.10 -12.98
N ILE A 315 -14.51 -4.09 -13.71
CA ILE A 315 -13.33 -4.14 -14.59
C ILE A 315 -12.22 -3.27 -14.02
N GLY A 316 -11.06 -3.89 -13.75
CA GLY A 316 -9.83 -3.20 -13.40
C GLY A 316 -9.01 -2.84 -14.64
N LEU A 317 -8.47 -1.64 -14.71
CA LEU A 317 -7.52 -1.22 -15.74
C LEU A 317 -6.12 -1.18 -15.14
N ILE A 318 -5.22 -2.03 -15.63
CA ILE A 318 -3.84 -2.12 -15.14
C ILE A 318 -2.82 -1.86 -16.25
N GLY A 319 -1.67 -1.34 -15.86
CA GLY A 319 -0.57 -1.07 -16.78
C GLY A 319 0.35 0.05 -16.28
N PRO A 320 1.49 0.26 -16.92
CA PRO A 320 2.44 1.31 -16.56
C PRO A 320 1.83 2.71 -16.55
N ASN A 321 2.45 3.62 -15.82
CA ASN A 321 2.06 5.03 -15.86
C ASN A 321 2.26 5.61 -17.26
N GLY A 322 1.23 6.33 -17.76
CA GLY A 322 1.24 6.88 -19.11
C GLY A 322 0.85 5.87 -20.21
N SER A 323 0.47 4.63 -19.89
CA SER A 323 0.05 3.63 -20.88
C SER A 323 -1.29 3.91 -21.56
N GLY A 324 -2.09 4.86 -21.05
CA GLY A 324 -3.37 5.25 -21.64
C GLY A 324 -4.62 4.83 -20.86
N LYS A 325 -4.50 4.38 -19.61
CA LYS A 325 -5.63 3.99 -18.75
C LYS A 325 -6.70 5.07 -18.66
N THR A 326 -6.33 6.26 -18.22
CA THR A 326 -7.24 7.43 -18.14
C THR A 326 -7.78 7.84 -19.53
N THR A 327 -6.97 7.69 -20.59
CA THR A 327 -7.41 7.96 -21.97
C THR A 327 -8.53 7.00 -22.38
N LEU A 328 -8.38 5.70 -22.10
CA LEU A 328 -9.41 4.70 -22.39
C LEU A 328 -10.70 4.99 -21.60
N LEU A 329 -10.60 5.32 -20.32
CA LEU A 329 -11.78 5.73 -19.54
C LEU A 329 -12.50 6.92 -20.18
N ARG A 330 -11.78 7.98 -20.57
CA ARG A 330 -12.36 9.16 -21.21
C ARG A 330 -13.01 8.86 -22.56
N LEU A 331 -12.48 7.92 -23.34
CA LEU A 331 -13.11 7.44 -24.57
C LEU A 331 -14.43 6.73 -24.26
N LEU A 332 -14.48 5.85 -23.27
CA LEU A 332 -15.68 5.11 -22.87
C LEU A 332 -16.79 6.05 -22.35
N ILE A 333 -16.45 7.00 -21.48
CA ILE A 333 -17.41 7.96 -20.96
C ILE A 333 -17.77 9.07 -21.95
N GLY A 334 -17.00 9.21 -23.07
CA GLY A 334 -17.21 10.15 -24.17
C GLY A 334 -16.79 11.58 -23.90
N GLU A 335 -15.86 11.75 -23.01
CA GLU A 335 -15.12 13.00 -22.89
C GLU A 335 -14.08 13.18 -24.01
N LEU A 336 -13.72 12.09 -24.69
CA LEU A 336 -12.76 12.06 -25.77
C LEU A 336 -13.31 11.25 -26.94
N GLU A 337 -13.10 11.70 -28.17
CA GLU A 337 -13.44 10.96 -29.38
C GLU A 337 -12.26 10.10 -29.85
N PRO A 338 -12.48 8.86 -30.31
CA PRO A 338 -11.45 8.03 -30.90
C PRO A 338 -11.00 8.60 -32.27
N ASP A 339 -9.76 8.33 -32.64
CA ASP A 339 -9.23 8.68 -33.98
C ASP A 339 -9.71 7.69 -35.05
N SER A 340 -9.96 6.42 -34.66
CA SER A 340 -10.61 5.39 -35.47
C SER A 340 -11.35 4.39 -34.58
N GLY A 341 -12.27 3.62 -35.15
CA GLY A 341 -13.15 2.74 -34.41
C GLY A 341 -14.38 3.46 -33.84
N GLU A 342 -15.18 2.75 -33.05
CA GLU A 342 -16.42 3.26 -32.49
C GLU A 342 -16.58 2.85 -31.01
N VAL A 343 -17.08 3.77 -30.18
CA VAL A 343 -17.51 3.48 -28.80
C VAL A 343 -19.02 3.63 -28.73
N ARG A 344 -19.73 2.54 -28.44
CA ARG A 344 -21.18 2.53 -28.25
C ARG A 344 -21.51 2.45 -26.77
N ARG A 345 -22.53 3.22 -26.35
CA ARG A 345 -23.05 3.24 -24.98
C ARG A 345 -24.46 2.68 -24.93
N GLY A 346 -24.70 1.87 -23.91
CA GLY A 346 -26.02 1.32 -23.67
C GLY A 346 -27.07 2.39 -23.31
N ALA A 347 -28.34 2.05 -23.49
CA ALA A 347 -29.43 2.91 -23.09
C ALA A 347 -29.55 2.99 -21.56
N GLY A 348 -29.85 4.19 -21.03
CA GLY A 348 -30.06 4.42 -19.61
C GLY A 348 -28.78 4.41 -18.75
N VAL A 349 -27.60 4.52 -19.36
CA VAL A 349 -26.32 4.59 -18.65
C VAL A 349 -26.23 5.95 -17.92
N GLN A 350 -26.08 5.89 -16.58
CA GLN A 350 -25.83 7.04 -15.71
C GLN A 350 -24.46 6.86 -15.06
N ILE A 351 -23.50 7.65 -15.53
CA ILE A 351 -22.09 7.55 -15.15
C ILE A 351 -21.82 8.56 -14.04
N VAL A 352 -21.19 8.09 -12.97
CA VAL A 352 -20.49 8.94 -12.02
C VAL A 352 -19.01 8.67 -12.15
N HIS A 353 -18.25 9.71 -12.48
CA HIS A 353 -16.80 9.64 -12.67
C HIS A 353 -16.10 10.35 -11.49
N TYR A 354 -15.25 9.62 -10.79
CA TYR A 354 -14.34 10.14 -9.78
C TYR A 354 -12.96 10.33 -10.41
N ASP A 355 -12.56 11.59 -10.54
CA ASP A 355 -11.22 12.00 -10.97
C ASP A 355 -10.62 12.86 -9.84
N GLN A 356 -9.62 12.31 -9.15
CA GLN A 356 -8.96 12.96 -8.00
C GLN A 356 -8.43 14.36 -8.34
N GLN A 357 -8.03 14.60 -9.60
CA GLN A 357 -7.48 15.88 -10.04
C GLN A 357 -8.54 16.94 -10.35
N ARG A 358 -9.78 16.54 -10.65
CA ARG A 358 -10.84 17.43 -11.12
C ARG A 358 -11.90 17.78 -10.08
N GLU A 359 -12.14 16.92 -9.09
CA GLU A 359 -13.13 17.20 -8.06
C GLU A 359 -12.56 18.14 -7.00
N GLN A 360 -12.80 19.43 -7.19
CA GLN A 360 -12.46 20.44 -6.17
C GLN A 360 -13.64 20.62 -5.21
N LEU A 361 -13.35 20.46 -3.92
CA LEU A 361 -14.27 20.85 -2.86
C LEU A 361 -14.16 22.35 -2.63
N ASP A 362 -15.30 23.01 -2.45
CA ASP A 362 -15.33 24.42 -2.04
C ASP A 362 -14.78 24.52 -0.60
N PRO A 363 -13.64 25.23 -0.40
CA PRO A 363 -12.99 25.30 0.91
C PRO A 363 -13.82 26.01 1.99
N ASP A 364 -14.77 26.84 1.60
CA ASP A 364 -15.57 27.65 2.53
C ASP A 364 -16.90 26.98 2.91
N ARG A 365 -17.35 25.97 2.16
CA ARG A 365 -18.53 25.18 2.53
C ARG A 365 -18.24 24.29 3.74
N THR A 366 -19.31 23.99 4.51
CA THR A 366 -19.19 22.98 5.58
C THR A 366 -19.17 21.56 5.00
N VAL A 367 -18.67 20.60 5.77
CA VAL A 367 -18.74 19.16 5.41
C VAL A 367 -20.20 18.76 5.17
N PHE A 368 -21.11 19.22 6.01
CA PHE A 368 -22.53 18.98 5.92
C PHE A 368 -23.11 19.50 4.58
N ASP A 369 -22.89 20.78 4.27
CA ASP A 369 -23.42 21.41 3.06
C ASP A 369 -22.81 20.82 1.77
N THR A 370 -21.59 20.33 1.85
CA THR A 370 -20.89 19.70 0.71
C THR A 370 -21.59 18.41 0.25
N VAL A 371 -22.16 17.66 1.20
CA VAL A 371 -22.86 16.39 0.92
C VAL A 371 -24.34 16.61 0.63
N ALA A 372 -24.97 17.54 1.31
CA ALA A 372 -26.41 17.72 1.34
C ALA A 372 -26.96 18.84 0.43
N ASP A 373 -26.09 19.69 -0.12
CA ASP A 373 -26.48 20.89 -0.90
C ASP A 373 -27.55 21.74 -0.22
N GLY A 374 -27.49 21.85 1.13
CA GLY A 374 -28.43 22.64 1.94
C GLY A 374 -29.68 21.89 2.43
N ALA A 375 -29.80 20.59 2.13
CA ALA A 375 -30.87 19.76 2.68
C ALA A 375 -30.44 19.10 3.99
N ASP A 376 -31.37 18.69 4.85
CA ASP A 376 -31.08 17.95 6.09
C ASP A 376 -30.95 16.44 5.85
N THR A 377 -31.33 15.97 4.66
CA THR A 377 -31.37 14.56 4.28
C THR A 377 -30.70 14.34 2.94
N VAL A 378 -30.01 13.21 2.80
CA VAL A 378 -29.54 12.64 1.54
C VAL A 378 -30.36 11.40 1.22
N VAL A 379 -30.59 11.14 -0.05
CA VAL A 379 -31.23 9.90 -0.47
C VAL A 379 -30.16 8.86 -0.69
N VAL A 380 -30.26 7.74 0.03
CA VAL A 380 -29.34 6.59 -0.10
C VAL A 380 -30.22 5.35 -0.23
N ASN A 381 -30.07 4.58 -1.29
CA ASN A 381 -30.93 3.42 -1.63
C ASN A 381 -32.43 3.76 -1.70
N GLY A 382 -32.77 4.92 -2.28
CA GLY A 382 -34.15 5.37 -2.34
C GLY A 382 -34.75 5.74 -0.98
N GLN A 383 -33.97 5.70 0.10
CA GLN A 383 -34.39 6.03 1.46
C GLN A 383 -33.77 7.35 1.91
N PRO A 384 -34.58 8.30 2.41
CA PRO A 384 -34.04 9.52 2.97
C PRO A 384 -33.32 9.21 4.29
N GLN A 385 -32.06 9.60 4.39
CA GLN A 385 -31.23 9.48 5.56
C GLN A 385 -30.75 10.84 6.03
N HIS A 386 -30.76 11.10 7.32
CA HIS A 386 -30.24 12.36 7.87
C HIS A 386 -28.72 12.45 7.62
N VAL A 387 -28.25 13.62 7.13
CA VAL A 387 -26.85 13.86 6.70
C VAL A 387 -25.82 13.51 7.78
N ASN A 388 -26.07 13.82 9.05
CA ASN A 388 -25.15 13.45 10.13
C ASN A 388 -25.03 11.93 10.32
N GLY A 389 -26.11 11.17 10.10
CA GLY A 389 -26.09 9.70 10.11
C GLY A 389 -25.27 9.15 8.96
N TYR A 390 -25.44 9.72 7.78
CA TYR A 390 -24.68 9.39 6.59
C TYR A 390 -23.17 9.72 6.74
N LEU A 391 -22.84 10.95 7.15
CA LEU A 391 -21.45 11.39 7.39
C LEU A 391 -20.72 10.55 8.44
N LYS A 392 -21.44 10.06 9.46
CA LYS A 392 -20.87 9.14 10.45
C LYS A 392 -20.37 7.84 9.80
N GLN A 393 -21.00 7.39 8.72
CA GLN A 393 -20.57 6.20 7.97
C GLN A 393 -19.22 6.44 7.25
N PHE A 394 -18.92 7.69 6.88
CA PHE A 394 -17.61 8.12 6.34
C PHE A 394 -16.66 8.61 7.43
N LEU A 395 -16.88 8.18 8.67
CA LEU A 395 -16.00 8.48 9.81
C LEU A 395 -15.96 9.99 10.18
N PHE A 396 -17.00 10.76 9.86
CA PHE A 396 -17.15 12.13 10.35
C PHE A 396 -18.03 12.17 11.61
N PRO A 397 -17.48 12.58 12.77
CA PRO A 397 -18.32 12.84 13.96
C PRO A 397 -19.18 14.08 13.75
N ALA A 398 -20.31 14.17 14.43
CA ALA A 398 -21.28 15.27 14.25
C ALA A 398 -20.67 16.68 14.48
N GLU A 399 -19.69 16.78 15.36
CA GLU A 399 -18.95 18.03 15.63
C GLU A 399 -18.15 18.49 14.41
N ARG A 400 -17.64 17.53 13.61
CA ARG A 400 -16.84 17.78 12.43
C ARG A 400 -17.70 18.13 11.21
N ALA A 401 -18.98 17.72 11.21
CA ALA A 401 -19.91 17.99 10.11
C ALA A 401 -20.11 19.50 9.85
N LEU A 402 -20.00 20.33 10.87
CA LEU A 402 -20.13 21.80 10.76
C LEU A 402 -18.78 22.51 10.47
N SER A 403 -17.67 21.76 10.39
CA SER A 403 -16.37 22.35 10.07
C SER A 403 -16.29 22.74 8.60
N PRO A 404 -15.61 23.85 8.23
CA PRO A 404 -15.36 24.18 6.85
C PRO A 404 -14.36 23.21 6.22
N VAL A 405 -14.51 22.92 4.93
CA VAL A 405 -13.66 21.98 4.18
C VAL A 405 -12.17 22.35 4.26
N ARG A 406 -11.83 23.63 4.31
CA ARG A 406 -10.44 24.09 4.49
C ARG A 406 -9.77 23.61 5.78
N ALA A 407 -10.55 23.29 6.81
CA ALA A 407 -10.03 22.80 8.10
C ALA A 407 -9.82 21.28 8.12
N LEU A 408 -10.14 20.58 7.02
CA LEU A 408 -9.98 19.14 6.89
C LEU A 408 -8.53 18.78 6.49
N SER A 409 -8.04 17.65 7.03
CA SER A 409 -6.84 17.00 6.53
C SER A 409 -7.06 16.43 5.11
N GLY A 410 -5.97 16.09 4.39
CA GLY A 410 -6.06 15.46 3.06
C GLY A 410 -6.95 14.21 3.07
N GLY A 411 -6.72 13.29 4.00
CA GLY A 411 -7.53 12.07 4.13
C GLY A 411 -9.00 12.34 4.47
N GLU A 412 -9.31 13.36 5.30
CA GLU A 412 -10.70 13.78 5.56
C GLU A 412 -11.35 14.35 4.29
N ARG A 413 -10.60 15.11 3.49
CA ARG A 413 -11.12 15.64 2.20
C ARG A 413 -11.45 14.51 1.23
N ASN A 414 -10.58 13.51 1.13
CA ASN A 414 -10.82 12.34 0.27
C ASN A 414 -12.04 11.55 0.73
N ARG A 415 -12.22 11.33 2.05
CA ARG A 415 -13.44 10.71 2.58
C ARG A 415 -14.70 11.53 2.29
N LEU A 416 -14.60 12.87 2.34
CA LEU A 416 -15.72 13.74 1.99
C LEU A 416 -16.06 13.68 0.51
N LEU A 417 -15.05 13.60 -0.36
CA LEU A 417 -15.24 13.38 -1.80
C LEU A 417 -15.95 12.05 -2.07
N LEU A 418 -15.53 10.98 -1.42
CA LEU A 418 -16.19 9.68 -1.51
C LEU A 418 -17.65 9.76 -0.99
N ALA A 419 -17.87 10.39 0.16
CA ALA A 419 -19.21 10.58 0.68
C ALA A 419 -20.11 11.31 -0.32
N ARG A 420 -19.62 12.38 -0.95
CA ARG A 420 -20.35 13.12 -1.97
C ARG A 420 -20.58 12.30 -3.25
N LEU A 421 -19.62 11.49 -3.65
CA LEU A 421 -19.72 10.61 -4.82
C LEU A 421 -20.92 9.66 -4.70
N PHE A 422 -21.04 8.98 -3.55
CA PHE A 422 -22.08 7.99 -3.32
C PHE A 422 -23.47 8.55 -2.99
N THR A 423 -23.64 9.88 -2.92
CA THR A 423 -24.98 10.50 -2.89
C THR A 423 -25.58 10.68 -4.28
N ARG A 424 -24.80 10.51 -5.35
CA ARG A 424 -25.27 10.67 -6.73
C ARG A 424 -25.82 9.32 -7.24
N PRO A 425 -27.07 9.26 -7.69
CA PRO A 425 -27.61 8.05 -8.26
C PRO A 425 -26.84 7.67 -9.53
N SER A 426 -26.31 6.45 -9.56
CA SER A 426 -25.53 5.95 -10.70
C SER A 426 -25.76 4.46 -10.90
N ASN A 427 -25.56 4.00 -12.13
CA ASN A 427 -25.54 2.58 -12.47
C ASN A 427 -24.19 2.17 -13.09
N VAL A 428 -23.33 3.17 -13.35
CA VAL A 428 -21.95 2.99 -13.77
C VAL A 428 -21.06 3.92 -12.94
N LEU A 429 -20.08 3.33 -12.27
CA LEU A 429 -19.09 4.05 -11.49
C LEU A 429 -17.73 3.92 -12.15
N VAL A 430 -17.10 5.05 -12.40
CA VAL A 430 -15.75 5.14 -12.99
C VAL A 430 -14.83 5.78 -11.95
N LEU A 431 -13.85 5.01 -11.48
CA LEU A 431 -12.90 5.45 -10.46
C LEU A 431 -11.48 5.46 -11.05
N ASP A 432 -10.89 6.66 -11.14
CA ASP A 432 -9.51 6.84 -11.61
C ASP A 432 -8.60 7.13 -10.41
N GLU A 433 -7.78 6.15 -10.02
CA GLU A 433 -6.86 6.15 -8.88
C GLU A 433 -7.51 6.57 -7.54
N PRO A 434 -8.64 5.96 -7.14
CA PRO A 434 -9.35 6.34 -5.92
C PRO A 434 -8.58 5.98 -4.64
N THR A 435 -7.60 5.10 -4.74
CA THR A 435 -6.82 4.59 -3.60
C THR A 435 -5.67 5.50 -3.20
N ASN A 436 -5.28 6.45 -4.05
CA ASN A 436 -4.21 7.39 -3.76
C ASN A 436 -4.54 8.25 -2.53
N ASP A 437 -3.55 8.44 -1.65
CA ASP A 437 -3.65 9.24 -0.43
C ASP A 437 -4.73 8.80 0.58
N LEU A 438 -5.33 7.59 0.40
CA LEU A 438 -6.23 7.01 1.38
C LEU A 438 -5.44 6.26 2.46
N ASP A 439 -5.89 6.37 3.70
CA ASP A 439 -5.39 5.49 4.77
C ASP A 439 -6.08 4.10 4.71
N ILE A 440 -5.47 3.10 5.33
CA ILE A 440 -5.93 1.71 5.28
C ILE A 440 -7.40 1.58 5.70
N GLU A 441 -7.84 2.32 6.73
CA GLU A 441 -9.24 2.27 7.19
C GLU A 441 -10.21 2.85 6.15
N THR A 442 -9.80 3.88 5.41
CA THR A 442 -10.60 4.46 4.33
C THR A 442 -10.63 3.56 3.08
N LEU A 443 -9.51 2.86 2.80
CA LEU A 443 -9.45 1.84 1.75
C LEU A 443 -10.42 0.69 2.05
N GLU A 444 -10.39 0.14 3.27
CA GLU A 444 -11.31 -0.92 3.72
C GLU A 444 -12.78 -0.47 3.62
N LEU A 445 -13.06 0.79 3.96
CA LEU A 445 -14.41 1.36 3.80
C LEU A 445 -14.82 1.41 2.33
N LEU A 446 -13.93 1.87 1.44
CA LEU A 446 -14.20 1.95 0.01
C LEU A 446 -14.41 0.55 -0.60
N GLU A 447 -13.61 -0.43 -0.21
CA GLU A 447 -13.79 -1.84 -0.60
C GLU A 447 -15.17 -2.35 -0.22
N ALA A 448 -15.55 -2.20 1.06
CA ALA A 448 -16.84 -2.65 1.55
C ALA A 448 -18.00 -1.98 0.79
N LEU A 449 -17.91 -0.67 0.49
CA LEU A 449 -18.89 0.05 -0.31
C LEU A 449 -19.02 -0.49 -1.73
N LEU A 450 -17.88 -0.74 -2.38
CA LEU A 450 -17.85 -1.26 -3.74
C LEU A 450 -18.32 -2.72 -3.81
N MET A 451 -18.03 -3.53 -2.79
CA MET A 451 -18.51 -4.92 -2.73
C MET A 451 -20.02 -5.01 -2.61
N ASP A 452 -20.65 -4.12 -1.84
CA ASP A 452 -22.11 -4.07 -1.67
C ASP A 452 -22.82 -3.39 -2.86
N TRP A 453 -22.08 -2.69 -3.75
CA TRP A 453 -22.67 -1.98 -4.88
C TRP A 453 -22.89 -2.92 -6.08
N GLU A 454 -24.12 -2.98 -6.61
CA GLU A 454 -24.52 -3.91 -7.69
C GLU A 454 -24.36 -3.35 -9.11
N GLY A 455 -23.89 -2.10 -9.29
CA GLY A 455 -23.71 -1.47 -10.59
C GLY A 455 -22.45 -1.96 -11.33
N THR A 456 -22.19 -1.34 -12.48
CA THR A 456 -21.00 -1.62 -13.30
C THR A 456 -19.83 -0.72 -12.89
N LEU A 457 -18.68 -1.30 -12.58
CA LEU A 457 -17.49 -0.60 -12.12
C LEU A 457 -16.38 -0.62 -13.17
N LEU A 458 -15.81 0.54 -13.46
CA LEU A 458 -14.53 0.70 -14.14
C LEU A 458 -13.54 1.32 -13.14
N LEU A 459 -12.46 0.62 -12.85
CA LEU A 459 -11.49 0.97 -11.82
C LEU A 459 -10.09 1.07 -12.41
N VAL A 460 -9.44 2.21 -12.28
CA VAL A 460 -7.98 2.32 -12.41
C VAL A 460 -7.40 2.38 -11.01
N SER A 461 -6.51 1.46 -10.68
CA SER A 461 -5.78 1.48 -9.42
C SER A 461 -4.42 0.84 -9.57
N HIS A 462 -3.49 1.22 -8.71
CA HIS A 462 -2.21 0.57 -8.54
C HIS A 462 -2.14 -0.27 -7.24
N ASP A 463 -3.19 -0.24 -6.42
CA ASP A 463 -3.30 -1.10 -5.24
C ASP A 463 -3.72 -2.52 -5.66
N ARG A 464 -2.77 -3.46 -5.56
CA ARG A 464 -2.93 -4.87 -6.00
C ARG A 464 -4.03 -5.58 -5.19
N ALA A 465 -4.02 -5.43 -3.87
CA ALA A 465 -5.02 -6.06 -3.01
C ALA A 465 -6.43 -5.51 -3.31
N PHE A 466 -6.54 -4.19 -3.48
CA PHE A 466 -7.81 -3.55 -3.84
C PHE A 466 -8.36 -4.04 -5.18
N ILE A 467 -7.49 -4.24 -6.19
CA ILE A 467 -7.90 -4.81 -7.47
C ILE A 467 -8.40 -6.25 -7.27
N ASP A 468 -7.63 -7.10 -6.56
CA ASP A 468 -8.00 -8.50 -6.35
C ASP A 468 -9.30 -8.66 -5.58
N ASP A 469 -9.57 -7.79 -4.60
CA ASP A 469 -10.78 -7.84 -3.78
C ASP A 469 -12.03 -7.33 -4.51
N VAL A 470 -11.90 -6.37 -5.45
CA VAL A 470 -13.06 -5.64 -5.98
C VAL A 470 -13.42 -6.03 -7.42
N VAL A 471 -12.46 -6.42 -8.29
CA VAL A 471 -12.73 -6.60 -9.71
C VAL A 471 -12.99 -8.07 -10.09
N THR A 472 -13.75 -8.27 -11.17
CA THR A 472 -14.03 -9.60 -11.73
C THR A 472 -13.28 -9.89 -13.02
N SER A 473 -12.81 -8.84 -13.72
CA SER A 473 -11.96 -8.94 -14.92
C SER A 473 -11.03 -7.74 -15.01
N THR A 474 -9.98 -7.88 -15.78
CA THR A 474 -8.92 -6.89 -15.89
C THR A 474 -8.61 -6.58 -17.34
N LEU A 475 -8.55 -5.29 -17.72
CA LEU A 475 -8.02 -4.78 -18.97
C LEU A 475 -6.56 -4.36 -18.77
N ALA A 476 -5.63 -5.16 -19.29
CA ALA A 476 -4.20 -4.93 -19.15
C ALA A 476 -3.62 -4.21 -20.37
N PHE A 477 -2.80 -3.17 -20.13
CA PHE A 477 -2.02 -2.47 -21.14
C PHE A 477 -0.66 -3.14 -21.30
N GLU A 478 -0.49 -3.93 -22.36
CA GLU A 478 0.71 -4.75 -22.62
C GLU A 478 1.81 -4.03 -23.44
N GLY A 479 1.71 -2.71 -23.53
CA GLY A 479 2.63 -1.89 -24.33
C GLY A 479 2.13 -1.64 -25.77
N ASN A 480 2.76 -0.66 -26.44
CA ASN A 480 2.40 -0.24 -27.81
C ASN A 480 0.91 0.08 -28.01
N GLY A 481 0.20 0.48 -26.96
CA GLY A 481 -1.22 0.80 -26.98
C GLY A 481 -2.17 -0.41 -27.05
N ARG A 482 -1.65 -1.64 -26.95
CA ARG A 482 -2.47 -2.85 -26.97
C ARG A 482 -3.16 -3.06 -25.62
N VAL A 483 -4.47 -3.27 -25.67
CA VAL A 483 -5.31 -3.57 -24.50
C VAL A 483 -5.82 -5.00 -24.62
N GLN A 484 -5.62 -5.82 -23.58
CA GLN A 484 -6.04 -7.21 -23.54
C GLN A 484 -6.90 -7.46 -22.29
N GLU A 485 -8.01 -8.18 -22.46
CA GLU A 485 -8.88 -8.58 -21.36
C GLU A 485 -8.43 -9.90 -20.75
N TYR A 486 -8.46 -9.97 -19.41
CA TYR A 486 -8.16 -11.15 -18.59
C TYR A 486 -9.25 -11.35 -17.55
N VAL A 487 -9.55 -12.60 -17.20
CA VAL A 487 -10.50 -12.94 -16.16
C VAL A 487 -9.82 -12.87 -14.79
N GLY A 488 -10.46 -12.22 -13.82
CA GLY A 488 -9.95 -12.08 -12.46
C GLY A 488 -9.20 -10.79 -12.19
N GLY A 489 -8.56 -10.72 -11.04
CA GLY A 489 -7.81 -9.58 -10.54
C GLY A 489 -6.36 -9.53 -11.00
N TYR A 490 -5.51 -8.87 -10.20
CA TYR A 490 -4.10 -8.68 -10.49
C TYR A 490 -3.30 -9.99 -10.43
N GLU A 491 -3.53 -10.83 -9.43
CA GLU A 491 -2.84 -12.12 -9.33
C GLU A 491 -3.23 -13.07 -10.46
N ASP A 492 -4.50 -13.07 -10.86
CA ASP A 492 -4.97 -13.88 -11.98
C ASP A 492 -4.37 -13.41 -13.30
N TRP A 493 -4.25 -12.09 -13.51
CA TRP A 493 -3.53 -11.54 -14.65
C TRP A 493 -2.07 -11.98 -14.68
N LEU A 494 -1.35 -11.95 -13.54
CA LEU A 494 0.04 -12.40 -13.47
C LEU A 494 0.22 -13.85 -13.93
N ARG A 495 -0.75 -14.74 -13.60
CA ARG A 495 -0.73 -16.16 -14.01
C ARG A 495 -1.05 -16.35 -15.49
N GLN A 496 -1.91 -15.48 -16.06
CA GLN A 496 -2.41 -15.59 -17.44
C GLN A 496 -1.55 -14.83 -18.46
N ARG A 497 -0.81 -13.80 -18.04
CA ARG A 497 -0.01 -12.99 -18.96
C ARG A 497 1.06 -13.83 -19.67
N PRO A 498 1.31 -13.60 -20.98
CA PRO A 498 2.43 -14.22 -21.68
C PRO A 498 3.74 -13.81 -21.00
N VAL A 499 4.60 -14.79 -20.65
CA VAL A 499 5.95 -14.49 -20.16
C VAL A 499 6.68 -13.72 -21.27
N PRO A 500 7.17 -12.49 -21.04
CA PRO A 500 7.93 -11.76 -22.04
C PRO A 500 9.14 -12.62 -22.44
N ALA A 501 9.23 -12.96 -23.70
CA ALA A 501 10.47 -13.56 -24.22
C ALA A 501 11.63 -12.60 -23.87
N PRO A 502 12.78 -13.10 -23.34
CA PRO A 502 13.89 -12.24 -22.98
C PRO A 502 14.23 -11.38 -24.21
N SER A 503 14.11 -10.06 -24.04
CA SER A 503 14.39 -9.07 -25.08
C SER A 503 15.79 -9.32 -25.60
N ALA A 504 15.90 -9.74 -26.86
CA ALA A 504 17.18 -9.82 -27.54
C ALA A 504 17.81 -8.44 -27.47
N ALA A 505 18.91 -8.32 -26.76
CA ALA A 505 19.69 -7.09 -26.65
C ALA A 505 19.91 -6.54 -28.07
N ALA A 506 19.59 -5.27 -28.26
CA ALA A 506 19.79 -4.58 -29.53
C ALA A 506 21.24 -4.79 -30.01
N PRO A 507 21.46 -5.11 -31.29
CA PRO A 507 22.81 -5.36 -31.80
C PRO A 507 23.64 -4.09 -31.66
N ALA A 508 24.71 -4.17 -30.87
CA ALA A 508 25.73 -3.14 -30.80
C ALA A 508 26.29 -2.91 -32.21
N ARG A 509 26.29 -1.65 -32.67
CA ARG A 509 26.89 -1.23 -33.91
C ARG A 509 28.37 -1.62 -33.90
N GLU A 510 28.73 -2.57 -34.74
CA GLU A 510 30.11 -2.97 -35.03
C GLU A 510 30.90 -1.79 -35.59
N GLY A 511 31.80 -1.25 -34.76
CA GLY A 511 32.93 -0.46 -35.22
C GLY A 511 34.05 -1.39 -35.71
N ARG A 512 34.27 -1.42 -37.00
CA ARG A 512 35.28 -2.19 -37.72
C ARG A 512 36.67 -1.72 -37.35
N VAL A 513 37.49 -2.59 -36.73
CA VAL A 513 38.94 -2.43 -36.59
C VAL A 513 39.62 -3.70 -37.13
N PRO A 514 40.65 -3.59 -38.00
CA PRO A 514 41.20 -4.76 -38.68
C PRO A 514 42.41 -5.38 -37.95
N GLY A 515 42.44 -6.70 -37.95
CA GLY A 515 43.66 -7.49 -38.02
C GLY A 515 44.37 -7.90 -36.77
N GLY A 516 44.33 -9.19 -36.44
CA GLY A 516 45.25 -9.85 -35.50
C GLY A 516 44.85 -11.29 -35.18
N ALA A 517 45.65 -12.22 -35.65
CA ALA A 517 45.43 -13.66 -35.68
C ALA A 517 45.34 -14.34 -34.30
N GLY A 518 44.42 -15.27 -34.19
CA GLY A 518 44.67 -16.54 -33.46
C GLY A 518 44.37 -16.62 -31.99
N ARG A 519 43.13 -17.08 -31.64
CA ARG A 519 42.98 -18.22 -30.68
C ARG A 519 41.52 -18.65 -30.64
N VAL A 520 41.27 -19.87 -31.02
CA VAL A 520 39.98 -20.53 -30.91
C VAL A 520 39.68 -20.69 -29.44
N LEU A 521 38.62 -20.03 -28.95
CA LEU A 521 37.92 -20.34 -27.71
C LEU A 521 36.52 -20.82 -28.05
N SER A 522 36.20 -21.97 -27.55
CA SER A 522 35.02 -22.80 -27.73
C SER A 522 33.71 -22.04 -27.52
N ASP A 523 32.74 -22.30 -28.43
CA ASP A 523 31.34 -21.89 -28.40
C ASP A 523 30.66 -22.15 -27.04
N PRO A 524 29.73 -21.26 -26.60
CA PRO A 524 28.81 -21.57 -25.50
C PRO A 524 27.85 -22.66 -25.95
N ALA A 525 27.83 -23.74 -25.18
CA ALA A 525 27.09 -24.97 -25.42
C ALA A 525 25.60 -24.69 -25.62
N THR A 526 25.07 -25.16 -26.77
CA THR A 526 23.65 -25.42 -26.98
C THR A 526 23.07 -26.22 -25.81
N PRO A 527 21.86 -25.94 -25.32
CA PRO A 527 21.26 -26.68 -24.22
C PRO A 527 21.17 -28.16 -24.62
N LYS A 528 21.88 -29.01 -23.88
CA LYS A 528 21.89 -30.46 -24.09
C LYS A 528 20.51 -31.01 -23.82
N LYS A 529 19.94 -31.78 -24.74
CA LYS A 529 18.72 -32.56 -24.56
C LYS A 529 18.85 -33.46 -23.34
N LEU A 530 17.74 -33.69 -22.63
CA LEU A 530 17.66 -34.60 -21.48
C LEU A 530 18.16 -35.99 -21.86
N THR A 531 19.05 -36.53 -21.06
CA THR A 531 19.49 -37.94 -21.16
C THR A 531 18.35 -38.87 -20.72
N TYR A 532 18.44 -40.15 -21.07
CA TYR A 532 17.43 -41.15 -20.66
C TYR A 532 17.29 -41.22 -19.13
N ARG A 533 18.37 -41.13 -18.39
CA ARG A 533 18.37 -41.12 -16.91
C ARG A 533 17.71 -39.86 -16.33
N GLU A 534 17.95 -38.71 -16.92
CA GLU A 534 17.35 -37.46 -16.47
C GLU A 534 15.84 -37.40 -16.76
N ARG A 535 15.35 -38.10 -17.79
CA ARG A 535 13.91 -38.25 -18.05
C ARG A 535 13.24 -39.16 -17.02
N GLU A 536 13.88 -40.28 -16.69
CA GLU A 536 13.39 -41.18 -15.65
C GLU A 536 13.38 -40.50 -14.27
N GLU A 537 14.42 -39.69 -13.97
CA GLU A 537 14.49 -38.86 -12.76
C GLU A 537 13.36 -37.83 -12.72
N LEU A 538 13.08 -37.13 -13.84
CA LEU A 538 11.99 -36.15 -13.97
C LEU A 538 10.61 -36.79 -13.74
N GLU A 539 10.40 -38.03 -14.17
CA GLU A 539 9.14 -38.76 -13.93
C GLU A 539 8.98 -39.21 -12.47
N GLN A 540 10.09 -39.45 -11.74
CA GLN A 540 10.07 -39.91 -10.34
C GLN A 540 10.01 -38.75 -9.34
N LEU A 541 10.54 -37.57 -9.67
CA LEU A 541 10.62 -36.41 -8.80
C LEU A 541 9.27 -35.97 -8.23
N PRO A 542 8.15 -35.88 -8.98
CA PRO A 542 6.85 -35.51 -8.44
C PRO A 542 6.36 -36.45 -7.33
N SER A 543 6.59 -37.76 -7.53
CA SER A 543 6.21 -38.77 -6.52
C SER A 543 7.06 -38.67 -5.26
N LYS A 544 8.37 -38.34 -5.43
CA LYS A 544 9.29 -38.11 -4.30
C LYS A 544 8.91 -36.86 -3.51
N ILE A 545 8.60 -35.75 -4.20
CA ILE A 545 8.15 -34.50 -3.58
C ILE A 545 6.88 -34.75 -2.78
N HIS A 546 5.90 -35.43 -3.37
CA HIS A 546 4.63 -35.73 -2.69
C HIS A 546 4.84 -36.59 -1.42
N ALA A 547 5.71 -37.59 -1.48
CA ALA A 547 6.03 -38.42 -0.31
C ALA A 547 6.68 -37.62 0.83
N LEU A 548 7.60 -36.71 0.50
CA LEU A 548 8.24 -35.82 1.47
C LEU A 548 7.26 -34.83 2.09
N GLU A 549 6.32 -34.29 1.30
CA GLU A 549 5.25 -33.41 1.81
C GLU A 549 4.27 -34.14 2.73
N GLU A 550 3.95 -35.41 2.45
CA GLU A 550 3.12 -36.22 3.34
C GLU A 550 3.83 -36.54 4.66
N GLU A 551 5.14 -36.88 4.59
CA GLU A 551 5.96 -37.11 5.78
C GLU A 551 6.06 -35.83 6.63
N GLN A 552 6.25 -34.67 6.00
CA GLN A 552 6.29 -33.37 6.68
C GLN A 552 4.98 -33.07 7.40
N ARG A 553 3.84 -33.28 6.73
CA ARG A 553 2.50 -33.09 7.33
C ARG A 553 2.27 -34.03 8.51
N ALA A 554 2.68 -35.28 8.39
CA ALA A 554 2.54 -36.26 9.48
C ALA A 554 3.39 -35.88 10.71
N LEU A 555 4.65 -35.44 10.49
CA LEU A 555 5.53 -34.97 11.56
C LEU A 555 5.02 -33.66 12.18
N ALA A 556 4.53 -32.72 11.39
CA ALA A 556 3.95 -31.48 11.89
C ALA A 556 2.71 -31.75 12.76
N ALA A 557 1.83 -32.67 12.33
CA ALA A 557 0.67 -33.10 13.12
C ALA A 557 1.08 -33.78 14.43
N ARG A 558 2.17 -34.58 14.42
CA ARG A 558 2.71 -35.22 15.64
C ARG A 558 3.30 -34.18 16.60
N ILE A 559 4.04 -33.19 16.09
CA ILE A 559 4.63 -32.12 16.91
C ILE A 559 3.55 -31.22 17.52
N ALA A 560 2.45 -30.99 16.80
CA ALA A 560 1.32 -30.20 17.30
C ALA A 560 0.45 -30.94 18.35
N ALA A 561 0.65 -32.24 18.54
CA ALA A 561 -0.11 -33.01 19.51
C ALA A 561 0.30 -32.66 20.97
N PRO A 562 -0.65 -32.48 21.90
CA PRO A 562 -0.37 -32.10 23.30
C PRO A 562 0.56 -33.08 24.05
N ASP A 563 0.63 -34.33 23.59
CA ASP A 563 1.43 -35.38 24.22
C ASP A 563 2.86 -35.47 23.66
N PHE A 564 3.19 -34.80 22.57
CA PHE A 564 4.52 -34.83 21.94
C PHE A 564 5.65 -34.42 22.92
N TYR A 565 5.43 -33.35 23.67
CA TYR A 565 6.41 -32.86 24.65
C TYR A 565 6.54 -33.70 25.91
N LYS A 566 5.75 -34.80 26.03
CA LYS A 566 5.88 -35.81 27.08
C LYS A 566 6.73 -37.02 26.62
N GLU A 567 7.08 -37.10 25.34
CA GLU A 567 7.93 -38.12 24.80
C GLU A 567 9.39 -37.97 25.29
N PRO A 568 10.22 -39.02 25.22
CA PRO A 568 11.64 -38.95 25.57
C PRO A 568 12.37 -37.87 24.75
N ALA A 569 13.31 -37.15 25.38
CA ALA A 569 14.05 -36.05 24.73
C ALA A 569 14.73 -36.46 23.42
N ASP A 570 15.25 -37.69 23.33
CA ASP A 570 15.86 -38.21 22.11
C ASP A 570 14.84 -38.39 20.96
N ALA A 571 13.62 -38.77 21.25
CA ALA A 571 12.56 -38.90 20.25
C ALA A 571 12.07 -37.53 19.73
N ILE A 572 12.03 -36.54 20.62
CA ILE A 572 11.70 -35.14 20.25
C ILE A 572 12.82 -34.57 19.36
N ALA A 573 14.10 -34.75 19.75
CA ALA A 573 15.22 -34.28 18.97
C ALA A 573 15.25 -34.89 17.57
N GLN A 574 15.07 -36.23 17.45
CA GLN A 574 15.00 -36.92 16.16
C GLN A 574 13.87 -36.45 15.28
N ALA A 575 12.68 -36.16 15.85
CA ALA A 575 11.56 -35.63 15.08
C ALA A 575 11.84 -34.22 14.53
N LEU A 576 12.47 -33.34 15.30
CA LEU A 576 12.84 -31.99 14.87
C LEU A 576 13.97 -32.05 13.82
N GLU A 577 15.02 -32.85 14.04
CA GLU A 577 16.07 -33.06 13.02
C GLU A 577 15.50 -33.61 11.70
N ARG A 578 14.51 -34.52 11.78
CA ARG A 578 13.89 -35.04 10.56
C ARG A 578 13.07 -34.02 9.82
N VAL A 579 12.40 -33.10 10.51
CA VAL A 579 11.67 -31.98 9.88
C VAL A 579 12.62 -31.07 9.11
N ASP A 580 13.77 -30.71 9.70
CA ASP A 580 14.79 -29.88 9.04
C ASP A 580 15.38 -30.62 7.82
N ALA A 581 15.69 -31.90 7.94
CA ALA A 581 16.19 -32.72 6.84
C ALA A 581 15.18 -32.83 5.69
N ILE A 582 13.89 -33.03 5.98
CA ILE A 582 12.82 -33.07 4.96
C ILE A 582 12.72 -31.72 4.24
N HIS A 583 12.88 -30.60 4.95
CA HIS A 583 12.87 -29.28 4.34
C HIS A 583 13.99 -29.11 3.30
N ASP A 584 15.21 -29.51 3.66
CA ASP A 584 16.35 -29.47 2.74
C ASP A 584 16.16 -30.42 1.55
N GLU A 585 15.69 -31.67 1.80
CA GLU A 585 15.41 -32.66 0.76
C GLU A 585 14.32 -32.18 -0.23
N LEU A 586 13.30 -31.43 0.26
CA LEU A 586 12.26 -30.82 -0.58
C LEU A 586 12.82 -29.71 -1.46
N LEU A 587 13.65 -28.82 -0.89
CA LEU A 587 14.28 -27.75 -1.66
C LEU A 587 15.20 -28.30 -2.77
N GLU A 588 15.99 -29.34 -2.47
CA GLU A 588 16.83 -30.00 -3.47
C GLU A 588 16.00 -30.68 -4.57
N ALA A 589 14.92 -31.38 -4.19
CA ALA A 589 14.06 -32.06 -5.16
C ALA A 589 13.31 -31.07 -6.07
N LEU A 590 12.83 -29.95 -5.54
CA LEU A 590 12.18 -28.89 -6.30
C LEU A 590 13.15 -28.17 -7.24
N ALA A 591 14.35 -27.81 -6.76
CA ALA A 591 15.39 -27.20 -7.59
C ALA A 591 15.83 -28.13 -8.74
N ARG A 592 15.94 -29.44 -8.46
CA ARG A 592 16.29 -30.41 -9.47
C ARG A 592 15.18 -30.64 -10.49
N TRP A 593 13.94 -30.63 -10.05
CA TRP A 593 12.78 -30.71 -10.93
C TRP A 593 12.72 -29.52 -11.88
N ASP A 594 12.87 -28.30 -11.37
CA ASP A 594 12.89 -27.06 -12.18
C ASP A 594 14.06 -27.04 -13.18
N GLU A 595 15.25 -27.50 -12.77
CA GLU A 595 16.41 -27.64 -13.66
C GLU A 595 16.13 -28.61 -14.84
N LEU A 596 15.52 -29.75 -14.55
CA LEU A 596 15.26 -30.77 -15.58
C LEU A 596 14.06 -30.38 -16.45
N GLU A 597 13.03 -29.73 -15.90
CA GLU A 597 11.85 -29.28 -16.68
C GLU A 597 12.17 -28.11 -17.61
N SER A 598 13.13 -27.25 -17.25
CA SER A 598 13.58 -26.12 -18.08
C SER A 598 14.39 -26.55 -19.32
N ARG A 599 14.83 -27.82 -19.44
CA ARG A 599 15.60 -28.33 -20.55
C ARG A 599 14.70 -28.88 -21.66
N PRO A 600 15.05 -28.67 -22.96
CA PRO A 600 14.26 -29.20 -24.07
C PRO A 600 14.25 -30.74 -24.02
N ARG A 601 13.06 -31.32 -24.13
CA ARG A 601 12.79 -32.78 -24.13
C ARG A 601 13.36 -33.48 -25.36
#